data_67bca6fc48ec173b9ee847cbd2ef8d19
#
_entry.id   67bca6fc48ec173b9ee847cbd2ef8d19
#
_cell.length_a   1.000
_cell.length_b   1.000
_cell.length_c   1.000
_cell.angle_alpha   90.00
_cell.angle_beta   90.00
_cell.angle_gamma   90.00
#
_symmetry.space_group_name_H-M   'P 1'
#
loop_
_entity.id
_entity.type
_entity.pdbx_description
1 polymer ?
#
loop_
_entity_poly.entity_id
_entity_poly.type
_entity_poly.pdbx_seq_one_letter_code
_entity_poly.pdbx_strand_id
1 'polypeptide(L)'
;MKSKSVLLVGLALVLTLTAAVGISQTVRRAHMHGDGMFEGHMLHFFTDYLDLTDAQQAQVKDIMAKEKPALKPLMQQMAQSHQQIRELTMAGTFDEAKVRTLATQRAQTMTEMIVQKARIESEMIQILTPEQKTKLNDFMAKHEQRMMKHMQQPPPSE
;
A
#
# COMPACT_ATOMS: atom_id res chain seq x y z
N MET A 1 -33.90 45.74 18.01
CA MET A 1 -33.58 44.46 18.65
C MET A 1 -33.25 43.29 17.70
N LYS A 2 -33.17 43.49 16.36
CA LYS A 2 -32.94 42.41 15.37
C LYS A 2 -31.45 42.17 14.98
N SER A 3 -30.56 43.10 15.31
CA SER A 3 -29.14 43.02 14.90
C SER A 3 -28.25 42.11 15.81
N LYS A 4 -28.60 41.97 17.09
CA LYS A 4 -27.78 41.15 18.03
C LYS A 4 -27.94 39.65 17.83
N SER A 5 -29.13 39.20 17.39
CA SER A 5 -29.38 37.77 17.13
C SER A 5 -28.69 37.27 15.88
N VAL A 6 -28.51 38.12 14.88
CA VAL A 6 -27.79 37.76 13.64
C VAL A 6 -26.28 37.61 13.88
N LEU A 7 -25.72 38.43 14.78
CA LEU A 7 -24.31 38.39 15.15
C LEU A 7 -23.96 37.12 15.95
N LEU A 8 -24.87 36.67 16.83
CA LEU A 8 -24.68 35.44 17.61
C LEU A 8 -24.79 34.17 16.76
N VAL A 9 -25.68 34.14 15.77
CA VAL A 9 -25.81 33.00 14.84
C VAL A 9 -24.57 32.93 13.93
N GLY A 10 -24.05 34.08 13.48
CA GLY A 10 -22.82 34.13 12.66
C GLY A 10 -21.59 33.62 13.43
N LEU A 11 -21.48 33.95 14.72
CA LEU A 11 -20.36 33.53 15.55
C LEU A 11 -20.41 32.03 15.88
N ALA A 12 -21.59 31.46 16.07
CA ALA A 12 -21.75 30.00 16.27
C ALA A 12 -21.39 29.19 15.04
N LEU A 13 -21.66 29.70 13.83
CA LEU A 13 -21.38 29.03 12.57
C LEU A 13 -19.89 29.04 12.23
N VAL A 14 -19.15 30.10 12.61
CA VAL A 14 -17.68 30.17 12.45
C VAL A 14 -16.97 29.22 13.41
N LEU A 15 -17.44 29.06 14.64
CA LEU A 15 -16.86 28.14 15.61
C LEU A 15 -17.07 26.68 15.25
N THR A 16 -18.17 26.32 14.61
CA THR A 16 -18.42 24.95 14.15
C THR A 16 -17.56 24.59 12.92
N LEU A 17 -17.27 25.56 12.04
CA LEU A 17 -16.41 25.32 10.87
C LEU A 17 -14.92 25.13 11.26
N THR A 18 -14.44 25.85 12.27
CA THR A 18 -13.05 25.71 12.75
C THR A 18 -12.82 24.37 13.46
N ALA A 19 -13.80 23.83 14.15
CA ALA A 19 -13.71 22.51 14.78
C ALA A 19 -13.67 21.38 13.73
N ALA A 20 -14.42 21.48 12.64
CA ALA A 20 -14.41 20.49 11.54
C ALA A 20 -13.07 20.44 10.79
N VAL A 21 -12.42 21.59 10.60
CA VAL A 21 -11.08 21.66 9.96
C VAL A 21 -10.00 21.09 10.89
N GLY A 22 -10.09 21.31 12.19
CA GLY A 22 -9.15 20.76 13.18
C GLY A 22 -9.20 19.22 13.25
N ILE A 23 -10.38 18.62 13.20
CA ILE A 23 -10.57 17.16 13.23
C ILE A 23 -10.03 16.52 11.93
N SER A 24 -10.23 17.17 10.79
CA SER A 24 -9.73 16.64 9.50
C SER A 24 -8.20 16.65 9.40
N GLN A 25 -7.51 17.61 10.05
CA GLN A 25 -6.04 17.67 10.05
C GLN A 25 -5.41 16.68 11.03
N THR A 26 -6.02 16.42 12.18
CA THR A 26 -5.53 15.41 13.13
C THR A 26 -5.73 13.99 12.62
N VAL A 27 -6.84 13.71 11.95
CA VAL A 27 -7.08 12.41 11.29
C VAL A 27 -6.12 12.18 10.13
N ARG A 28 -5.76 13.22 9.35
CA ARG A 28 -4.75 13.09 8.27
C ARG A 28 -3.34 12.81 8.81
N ARG A 29 -2.95 13.35 9.97
CA ARG A 29 -1.61 13.09 10.55
C ARG A 29 -1.48 11.73 11.21
N ALA A 30 -2.56 11.15 11.74
CA ALA A 30 -2.54 9.83 12.35
C ALA A 30 -2.41 8.66 11.34
N HIS A 31 -2.72 8.88 10.05
CA HIS A 31 -2.61 7.86 8.99
C HIS A 31 -1.25 7.83 8.27
N MET A 32 -0.29 8.68 8.67
CA MET A 32 1.02 8.78 8.00
C MET A 32 2.11 7.85 8.56
N HIS A 33 1.79 6.91 9.44
CA HIS A 33 2.78 5.96 9.97
C HIS A 33 2.56 4.55 9.40
N GLY A 34 3.24 4.27 8.31
CA GLY A 34 3.72 2.93 7.92
C GLY A 34 2.80 2.04 7.08
N ASP A 35 1.50 1.98 7.33
CA ASP A 35 0.60 1.05 6.66
C ASP A 35 -0.04 1.58 5.35
N GLY A 36 -0.03 2.91 5.14
CA GLY A 36 -0.76 3.57 4.05
C GLY A 36 0.05 3.77 2.75
N MET A 37 1.37 3.59 2.76
CA MET A 37 2.20 4.00 1.62
C MET A 37 2.04 3.03 0.44
N PHE A 38 1.99 1.73 0.69
CA PHE A 38 1.80 0.71 -0.35
C PHE A 38 0.36 0.72 -0.88
N GLU A 39 -0.60 0.79 0.04
CA GLU A 39 -2.04 0.85 -0.25
C GLU A 39 -2.41 2.13 -1.03
N GLY A 40 -1.86 3.28 -0.60
CA GLY A 40 -2.06 4.58 -1.25
C GLY A 40 -1.47 4.65 -2.67
N HIS A 41 -0.26 4.17 -2.88
CA HIS A 41 0.38 4.18 -4.19
C HIS A 41 -0.29 3.24 -5.20
N MET A 42 -0.67 2.04 -4.77
CA MET A 42 -1.36 1.08 -5.63
C MET A 42 -2.75 1.59 -6.01
N LEU A 43 -3.51 2.11 -5.04
CA LEU A 43 -4.83 2.68 -5.31
C LEU A 43 -4.76 3.88 -6.25
N HIS A 44 -3.82 4.79 -6.05
CA HIS A 44 -3.59 5.96 -6.91
C HIS A 44 -3.22 5.52 -8.33
N PHE A 45 -2.31 4.55 -8.48
CA PHE A 45 -1.96 4.01 -9.78
C PHE A 45 -3.18 3.41 -10.49
N PHE A 46 -3.95 2.56 -9.83
CA PHE A 46 -5.15 1.98 -10.42
C PHE A 46 -6.17 3.06 -10.78
N THR A 47 -6.40 4.02 -9.90
CA THR A 47 -7.39 5.09 -10.13
C THR A 47 -7.03 5.97 -11.32
N ASP A 48 -5.80 6.48 -11.34
CA ASP A 48 -5.40 7.51 -12.32
C ASP A 48 -4.95 6.91 -13.66
N TYR A 49 -4.22 5.79 -13.62
CA TYR A 49 -3.71 5.18 -14.84
C TYR A 49 -4.79 4.45 -15.64
N LEU A 50 -5.70 3.76 -14.96
CA LEU A 50 -6.76 2.98 -15.60
C LEU A 50 -8.06 3.76 -15.78
N ASP A 51 -8.13 5.02 -15.34
CA ASP A 51 -9.36 5.84 -15.37
C ASP A 51 -10.53 5.10 -14.70
N LEU A 52 -10.36 4.63 -13.47
CA LEU A 52 -11.38 3.88 -12.75
C LEU A 52 -12.57 4.78 -12.41
N THR A 53 -13.79 4.29 -12.67
CA THR A 53 -15.01 4.92 -12.20
C THR A 53 -15.11 4.92 -10.67
N ASP A 54 -15.93 5.81 -10.09
CA ASP A 54 -16.15 5.85 -8.63
C ASP A 54 -16.63 4.50 -8.08
N ALA A 55 -17.46 3.78 -8.84
CA ALA A 55 -17.93 2.45 -8.47
C ALA A 55 -16.78 1.43 -8.44
N GLN A 56 -15.89 1.44 -9.43
CA GLN A 56 -14.69 0.58 -9.45
C GLN A 56 -13.72 0.94 -8.33
N GLN A 57 -13.54 2.23 -8.03
CA GLN A 57 -12.69 2.67 -6.90
C GLN A 57 -13.25 2.18 -5.56
N ALA A 58 -14.58 2.19 -5.36
CA ALA A 58 -15.20 1.62 -4.18
C ALA A 58 -14.92 0.11 -4.08
N GLN A 59 -15.09 -0.64 -5.19
CA GLN A 59 -14.79 -2.08 -5.23
C GLN A 59 -13.31 -2.39 -4.93
N VAL A 60 -12.35 -1.59 -5.44
CA VAL A 60 -10.92 -1.74 -5.09
C VAL A 60 -10.69 -1.55 -3.59
N LYS A 61 -11.33 -0.55 -2.97
CA LYS A 61 -11.23 -0.34 -1.51
C LYS A 61 -11.81 -1.51 -0.72
N ASP A 62 -12.92 -2.08 -1.18
CA ASP A 62 -13.56 -3.23 -0.53
C ASP A 62 -12.67 -4.49 -0.65
N ILE A 63 -12.07 -4.75 -1.82
CA ILE A 63 -11.11 -5.83 -2.02
C ILE A 63 -9.93 -5.67 -1.06
N MET A 64 -9.33 -4.47 -1.00
CA MET A 64 -8.19 -4.20 -0.10
C MET A 64 -8.57 -4.36 1.38
N ALA A 65 -9.74 -3.87 1.78
CA ALA A 65 -10.23 -4.02 3.16
C ALA A 65 -10.46 -5.49 3.55
N LYS A 66 -10.98 -6.30 2.64
CA LYS A 66 -11.20 -7.74 2.80
C LYS A 66 -9.87 -8.50 2.96
N GLU A 67 -8.86 -8.17 2.15
CA GLU A 67 -7.62 -8.92 2.08
C GLU A 67 -6.54 -8.44 3.08
N LYS A 68 -6.64 -7.21 3.59
CA LYS A 68 -5.72 -6.63 4.58
C LYS A 68 -5.49 -7.50 5.84
N PRO A 69 -6.50 -8.15 6.45
CA PRO A 69 -6.30 -9.04 7.59
C PRO A 69 -5.37 -10.23 7.30
N ALA A 70 -5.35 -10.74 6.06
CA ALA A 70 -4.46 -11.81 5.65
C ALA A 70 -3.03 -11.33 5.36
N LEU A 71 -2.87 -10.14 4.79
CA LEU A 71 -1.56 -9.57 4.46
C LEU A 71 -0.77 -9.09 5.69
N LYS A 72 -1.45 -8.48 6.67
CA LYS A 72 -0.81 -7.87 7.83
C LYS A 72 0.10 -8.83 8.62
N PRO A 73 -0.33 -10.05 9.01
CA PRO A 73 0.53 -10.99 9.71
C PRO A 73 1.73 -11.45 8.88
N LEU A 74 1.58 -11.61 7.57
CA LEU A 74 2.67 -11.99 6.67
C LEU A 74 3.74 -10.89 6.60
N MET A 75 3.34 -9.62 6.49
CA MET A 75 4.28 -8.49 6.53
C MET A 75 5.02 -8.41 7.88
N GLN A 76 4.33 -8.66 8.99
CA GLN A 76 4.95 -8.69 10.32
C GLN A 76 5.96 -9.83 10.44
N GLN A 77 5.64 -11.04 9.97
CA GLN A 77 6.56 -12.18 9.96
C GLN A 77 7.80 -11.90 9.10
N MET A 78 7.64 -11.26 7.93
CA MET A 78 8.76 -10.84 7.08
C MET A 78 9.67 -9.84 7.80
N ALA A 79 9.12 -8.85 8.48
CA ALA A 79 9.89 -7.86 9.25
C ALA A 79 10.62 -8.50 10.43
N GLN A 80 9.96 -9.38 11.19
CA GLN A 80 10.55 -10.09 12.32
C GLN A 80 11.71 -11.00 11.90
N SER A 81 11.52 -11.81 10.85
CA SER A 81 12.59 -12.68 10.34
C SER A 81 13.79 -11.89 9.83
N HIS A 82 13.56 -10.74 9.21
CA HIS A 82 14.64 -9.83 8.79
C HIS A 82 15.42 -9.29 9.98
N GLN A 83 14.73 -8.85 11.03
CA GLN A 83 15.36 -8.37 12.26
C GLN A 83 16.19 -9.46 12.94
N GLN A 84 15.64 -10.67 13.10
CA GLN A 84 16.32 -11.80 13.72
C GLN A 84 17.59 -12.21 12.95
N ILE A 85 17.55 -12.27 11.61
CA ILE A 85 18.74 -12.55 10.79
C ILE A 85 19.78 -11.44 11.00
N ARG A 86 19.38 -10.18 11.02
CA ARG A 86 20.30 -9.05 11.26
C ARG A 86 20.94 -9.13 12.65
N GLU A 87 20.18 -9.45 13.68
CA GLU A 87 20.70 -9.62 15.05
C GLU A 87 21.74 -10.74 15.12
N LEU A 88 21.49 -11.90 14.51
CA LEU A 88 22.45 -13.00 14.42
C LEU A 88 23.74 -12.59 13.68
N THR A 89 23.61 -11.81 12.62
CA THR A 89 24.76 -11.33 11.84
C THR A 89 25.61 -10.33 12.65
N MET A 90 24.94 -9.47 13.45
CA MET A 90 25.63 -8.44 14.25
C MET A 90 26.19 -8.95 15.57
N ALA A 91 25.80 -10.13 16.04
CA ALA A 91 26.28 -10.72 17.30
C ALA A 91 27.74 -11.16 17.27
N GLY A 92 28.43 -11.08 16.12
CA GLY A 92 29.81 -11.45 15.96
C GLY A 92 30.11 -12.97 15.97
N THR A 93 29.08 -13.79 16.18
CA THR A 93 29.13 -15.25 16.07
C THR A 93 28.12 -15.71 15.03
N PHE A 94 28.59 -16.15 13.87
CA PHE A 94 27.71 -16.60 12.80
C PHE A 94 27.19 -18.02 13.08
N ASP A 95 25.87 -18.15 13.24
CA ASP A 95 25.18 -19.43 13.42
C ASP A 95 24.42 -19.78 12.14
N GLU A 96 25.06 -20.55 11.27
CA GLU A 96 24.49 -20.96 9.97
C GLU A 96 23.18 -21.73 10.13
N ALA A 97 23.06 -22.60 11.13
CA ALA A 97 21.86 -23.41 11.31
C ALA A 97 20.63 -22.54 11.64
N LYS A 98 20.80 -21.55 12.52
CA LYS A 98 19.74 -20.58 12.83
C LYS A 98 19.39 -19.72 11.65
N VAL A 99 20.39 -19.23 10.90
CA VAL A 99 20.15 -18.42 9.70
C VAL A 99 19.38 -19.22 8.64
N ARG A 100 19.72 -20.50 8.41
CA ARG A 100 18.99 -21.38 7.50
C ARG A 100 17.53 -21.58 7.93
N THR A 101 17.29 -21.81 9.22
CA THR A 101 15.94 -21.96 9.75
C THR A 101 15.09 -20.72 9.50
N LEU A 102 15.61 -19.53 9.82
CA LEU A 102 14.94 -18.25 9.59
C LEU A 102 14.73 -17.97 8.10
N ALA A 103 15.70 -18.30 7.26
CA ALA A 103 15.59 -18.16 5.81
C ALA A 103 14.48 -19.05 5.23
N THR A 104 14.36 -20.30 5.72
CA THR A 104 13.29 -21.22 5.32
C THR A 104 11.91 -20.69 5.74
N GLN A 105 11.75 -20.22 6.98
CA GLN A 105 10.51 -19.59 7.43
C GLN A 105 10.14 -18.37 6.60
N ARG A 106 11.14 -17.54 6.29
CA ARG A 106 10.95 -16.37 5.43
C ARG A 106 10.52 -16.74 4.02
N ALA A 107 11.09 -17.81 3.45
CA ALA A 107 10.70 -18.32 2.13
C ALA A 107 9.23 -18.80 2.12
N GLN A 108 8.79 -19.49 3.17
CA GLN A 108 7.38 -19.89 3.32
C GLN A 108 6.45 -18.67 3.41
N THR A 109 6.80 -17.68 4.26
CA THR A 109 6.03 -16.44 4.37
C THR A 109 5.96 -15.70 3.02
N MET A 110 7.07 -15.65 2.27
CA MET A 110 7.10 -15.05 0.93
C MET A 110 6.19 -15.79 -0.05
N THR A 111 6.14 -17.12 0.02
CA THR A 111 5.22 -17.93 -0.80
C THR A 111 3.77 -17.53 -0.54
N GLU A 112 3.37 -17.43 0.74
CA GLU A 112 2.01 -17.00 1.10
C GLU A 112 1.72 -15.55 0.66
N MET A 113 2.69 -14.65 0.77
CA MET A 113 2.55 -13.28 0.27
C MET A 113 2.34 -13.24 -1.25
N ILE A 114 3.06 -14.06 -2.01
CA ILE A 114 2.90 -14.15 -3.47
C ILE A 114 1.51 -14.67 -3.83
N VAL A 115 1.05 -15.74 -3.16
CA VAL A 115 -0.30 -16.29 -3.37
C VAL A 115 -1.38 -15.25 -3.04
N GLN A 116 -1.24 -14.56 -1.90
CA GLN A 116 -2.19 -13.54 -1.49
C GLN A 116 -2.22 -12.34 -2.47
N LYS A 117 -1.05 -11.89 -2.91
CA LYS A 117 -0.92 -10.86 -3.95
C LYS A 117 -1.62 -11.27 -5.24
N ALA A 118 -1.36 -12.47 -5.74
CA ALA A 118 -1.98 -12.99 -6.96
C ALA A 118 -3.51 -13.07 -6.85
N ARG A 119 -4.05 -13.40 -5.66
CA ARG A 119 -5.49 -13.39 -5.39
C ARG A 119 -6.07 -11.98 -5.50
N ILE A 120 -5.44 -11.00 -4.84
CA ILE A 120 -5.86 -9.58 -4.90
C ILE A 120 -5.83 -9.08 -6.35
N GLU A 121 -4.75 -9.35 -7.08
CA GLU A 121 -4.63 -8.97 -8.48
C GLU A 121 -5.72 -9.60 -9.34
N SER A 122 -6.04 -10.88 -9.13
CA SER A 122 -7.12 -11.57 -9.83
C SER A 122 -8.49 -10.93 -9.55
N GLU A 123 -8.80 -10.60 -8.29
CA GLU A 123 -10.05 -9.92 -7.93
C GLU A 123 -10.11 -8.51 -8.57
N MET A 124 -9.01 -7.76 -8.55
CA MET A 124 -8.93 -6.44 -9.19
C MET A 124 -9.11 -6.51 -10.71
N ILE A 125 -8.54 -7.51 -11.38
CA ILE A 125 -8.71 -7.68 -12.84
C ILE A 125 -10.17 -7.97 -13.20
N GLN A 126 -10.94 -8.62 -12.34
CA GLN A 126 -12.34 -8.94 -12.62
C GLN A 126 -13.25 -7.70 -12.69
N ILE A 127 -12.91 -6.64 -11.98
CA ILE A 127 -13.71 -5.38 -12.00
C ILE A 127 -13.37 -4.46 -13.18
N LEU A 128 -12.31 -4.75 -13.95
CA LEU A 128 -11.85 -3.92 -15.06
C LEU A 128 -12.62 -4.21 -16.35
N THR A 129 -12.87 -3.16 -17.15
CA THR A 129 -13.37 -3.29 -18.52
C THR A 129 -12.32 -3.92 -19.44
N PRO A 130 -12.70 -4.41 -20.62
CA PRO A 130 -11.72 -4.91 -21.62
C PRO A 130 -10.66 -3.87 -21.98
N GLU A 131 -11.04 -2.60 -22.13
CA GLU A 131 -10.14 -1.49 -22.46
C GLU A 131 -9.14 -1.24 -21.33
N GLN A 132 -9.61 -1.25 -20.08
CA GLN A 132 -8.76 -1.09 -18.90
C GLN A 132 -7.80 -2.27 -18.74
N LYS A 133 -8.22 -3.51 -19.04
CA LYS A 133 -7.35 -4.69 -19.08
C LYS A 133 -6.24 -4.54 -20.12
N THR A 134 -6.56 -4.03 -21.30
CA THR A 134 -5.57 -3.74 -22.35
C THR A 134 -4.55 -2.72 -21.86
N LYS A 135 -4.99 -1.59 -21.28
CA LYS A 135 -4.09 -0.58 -20.68
C LYS A 135 -3.16 -1.19 -19.63
N LEU A 136 -3.70 -2.04 -18.75
CA LEU A 136 -2.91 -2.72 -17.71
C LEU A 136 -1.85 -3.64 -18.31
N ASN A 137 -2.20 -4.46 -19.30
CA ASN A 137 -1.29 -5.36 -19.98
C ASN A 137 -0.16 -4.59 -20.68
N ASP A 138 -0.47 -3.49 -21.37
CA ASP A 138 0.52 -2.63 -22.03
C ASP A 138 1.49 -2.01 -21.00
N PHE A 139 0.99 -1.60 -19.84
CA PHE A 139 1.83 -1.10 -18.76
C PHE A 139 2.79 -2.18 -18.24
N MET A 140 2.26 -3.37 -17.96
CA MET A 140 3.05 -4.50 -17.45
C MET A 140 4.14 -4.91 -18.46
N ALA A 141 3.81 -5.02 -19.75
CA ALA A 141 4.77 -5.34 -20.81
C ALA A 141 5.89 -4.28 -20.92
N LYS A 142 5.54 -2.98 -20.85
CA LYS A 142 6.53 -1.90 -20.86
C LYS A 142 7.40 -1.91 -19.60
N HIS A 143 6.84 -2.25 -18.46
CA HIS A 143 7.60 -2.37 -17.21
C HIS A 143 8.59 -3.52 -17.25
N GLU A 144 8.17 -4.69 -17.71
CA GLU A 144 9.01 -5.86 -17.90
C GLU A 144 10.17 -5.59 -18.88
N GLN A 145 9.89 -4.97 -20.02
CA GLN A 145 10.92 -4.57 -20.97
C GLN A 145 11.97 -3.62 -20.36
N ARG A 146 11.54 -2.65 -19.51
CA ARG A 146 12.47 -1.76 -18.81
C ARG A 146 13.35 -2.53 -17.82
N MET A 147 12.76 -3.43 -17.04
CA MET A 147 13.49 -4.28 -16.09
C MET A 147 14.55 -5.14 -16.81
N MET A 148 14.18 -5.79 -17.90
CA MET A 148 15.10 -6.60 -18.71
C MET A 148 16.24 -5.76 -19.28
N LYS A 149 15.94 -4.53 -19.72
CA LYS A 149 16.95 -3.60 -20.24
C LYS A 149 17.96 -3.17 -19.17
N HIS A 150 17.50 -2.92 -17.94
CA HIS A 150 18.39 -2.60 -16.83
C HIS A 150 19.28 -3.77 -16.42
N MET A 151 18.78 -5.00 -16.46
CA MET A 151 19.59 -6.20 -16.16
C MET A 151 20.66 -6.49 -17.24
N GLN A 152 20.47 -6.02 -18.46
CA GLN A 152 21.41 -6.22 -19.58
C GLN A 152 22.45 -5.09 -19.70
N GLN A 153 22.31 -3.98 -18.99
CA GLN A 153 23.30 -2.91 -19.00
C GLN A 153 24.51 -3.32 -18.16
N PRO A 154 25.73 -3.31 -18.70
CA PRO A 154 26.94 -3.50 -17.90
C PRO A 154 27.05 -2.38 -16.86
N PRO A 155 27.68 -2.64 -15.70
CA PRO A 155 27.94 -1.59 -14.74
C PRO A 155 28.70 -0.43 -15.36
N PRO A 156 28.46 0.82 -14.95
CA PRO A 156 29.20 1.97 -15.46
C PRO A 156 30.70 1.73 -15.27
N SER A 157 31.47 1.84 -16.34
CA SER A 157 32.94 1.81 -16.25
C SER A 157 33.40 3.02 -15.46
N GLU A 158 34.05 2.82 -14.29
CA GLU A 158 34.75 3.86 -13.54
C GLU A 158 35.91 4.44 -14.35
#